data_b531139c48339e53632c5ff28f129be9
#
_entry.id   b531139c48339e53632c5ff28f129be9
#
_cell.length_a   1.000
_cell.length_b   1.000
_cell.length_c   1.000
_cell.angle_alpha   90.00
_cell.angle_beta   90.00
_cell.angle_gamma   90.00
#
_symmetry.space_group_name_H-M   'P 1'
#
loop_
_entity.id
_entity.type
_entity.pdbx_description
1 polymer ?
#
loop_
_entity_poly.entity_id
_entity_poly.type
_entity_poly.pdbx_seq_one_letter_code
_entity_poly.pdbx_strand_id
1 'polypeptide(L)' 'MVQTVTYSVPAIHCEHCALSIREEVSEVEGVDEVDVDLETKLVTIQGTELDDSALRAAIGEAGYEAA' A
#
# COMPACT_ATOMS: atom_id res chain seq x y z
N MET A 1 12.06 -15.25 1.19
CA MET A 1 10.63 -15.60 1.36
C MET A 1 9.78 -14.36 1.19
N VAL A 2 8.65 -14.50 0.52
CA VAL A 2 7.73 -13.38 0.31
C VAL A 2 6.97 -13.07 1.60
N GLN A 3 6.96 -11.80 1.98
CA GLN A 3 6.17 -11.34 3.10
C GLN A 3 4.87 -10.73 2.58
N THR A 4 3.84 -10.78 3.39
CA THR A 4 2.56 -10.16 3.08
C THR A 4 2.17 -9.23 4.21
N VAL A 5 1.94 -7.97 3.88
CA VAL A 5 1.54 -6.95 4.85
C VAL A 5 0.25 -6.31 4.37
N THR A 6 -0.68 -6.12 5.28
CA THR A 6 -1.97 -5.51 4.97
C THR A 6 -2.19 -4.26 5.81
N TYR A 7 -2.59 -3.19 5.16
CA TYR A 7 -2.92 -1.94 5.84
C TYR A 7 -4.37 -1.56 5.55
N SER A 8 -5.02 -0.98 6.53
CA SER A 8 -6.36 -0.42 6.37
C SER A 8 -6.22 1.06 6.02
N VAL A 9 -6.78 1.46 4.90
CA VAL A 9 -6.75 2.85 4.44
C VAL A 9 -8.19 3.29 4.15
N PRO A 10 -8.94 3.68 5.18
CA PRO A 10 -10.38 3.95 5.02
C PRO A 10 -10.70 5.12 4.09
N ALA A 11 -9.74 5.98 3.79
CA ALA A 11 -9.94 7.09 2.88
C ALA A 11 -10.02 6.70 1.40
N ILE A 12 -9.65 5.48 1.07
CA ILE A 12 -9.73 4.98 -0.31
C ILE A 12 -11.19 4.80 -0.69
N HIS A 13 -11.62 5.41 -1.80
CA HIS A 13 -13.00 5.26 -2.25
C HIS A 13 -13.17 5.34 -3.77
N CYS A 14 -12.08 5.32 -4.53
CA CYS A 14 -12.14 5.30 -5.99
C CYS A 14 -10.87 4.64 -6.56
N GLU A 15 -10.94 4.30 -7.84
CA GLU A 15 -9.80 3.65 -8.51
C GLU A 15 -8.58 4.55 -8.61
N HIS A 16 -8.76 5.84 -8.75
CA HIS A 16 -7.64 6.78 -8.80
C HIS A 16 -6.86 6.79 -7.49
N CYS A 17 -7.57 6.70 -6.39
CA CYS A 17 -6.94 6.61 -5.08
C CYS A 17 -6.12 5.34 -4.96
N ALA A 18 -6.71 4.21 -5.37
CA ALA A 18 -6.02 2.93 -5.36
C ALA A 18 -4.78 2.96 -6.23
N LEU A 19 -4.88 3.55 -7.41
CA LEU A 19 -3.76 3.63 -8.34
C LEU A 19 -2.61 4.46 -7.77
N SER A 20 -2.92 5.59 -7.14
CA SER A 20 -1.92 6.44 -6.51
C SER A 20 -1.14 5.68 -5.45
N ILE A 21 -1.86 4.94 -4.59
CA ILE A 21 -1.23 4.14 -3.54
C ILE A 21 -0.36 3.05 -4.15
N ARG A 22 -0.86 2.36 -5.17
CA ARG A 22 -0.10 1.30 -5.83
C ARG A 22 1.19 1.83 -6.44
N GLU A 23 1.14 2.97 -7.10
CA GLU A 23 2.31 3.57 -7.70
C GLU A 23 3.35 3.96 -6.65
N GLU A 24 2.93 4.64 -5.61
CA GLU A 24 3.86 5.07 -4.56
C GLU A 24 4.45 3.89 -3.79
N VAL A 25 3.63 2.94 -3.41
CA VAL A 25 4.09 1.78 -2.65
C VAL A 25 4.99 0.88 -3.50
N SER A 26 4.70 0.75 -4.80
CA SER A 26 5.52 -0.09 -5.67
C SER A 26 6.93 0.45 -5.86
N GLU A 27 7.16 1.71 -5.56
CA GLU A 27 8.50 2.31 -5.61
C GLU A 27 9.34 1.98 -4.37
N VAL A 28 8.71 1.45 -3.33
CA VAL A 28 9.42 1.07 -2.12
C VAL A 28 10.28 -0.17 -2.39
N GLU A 29 11.52 -0.13 -1.93
CA GLU A 29 12.45 -1.24 -2.12
C GLU A 29 11.93 -2.52 -1.46
N GLY A 30 12.00 -3.61 -2.18
CA GLY A 30 11.55 -4.91 -1.69
C GLY A 30 10.11 -5.26 -2.03
N VAL A 31 9.32 -4.29 -2.52
CA VAL A 31 7.93 -4.53 -2.88
C VAL A 31 7.85 -5.23 -4.24
N ASP A 32 7.21 -6.39 -4.27
CA ASP A 32 6.99 -7.16 -5.50
C ASP A 32 5.60 -6.90 -6.09
N GLU A 33 4.59 -6.80 -5.24
CA GLU A 33 3.21 -6.64 -5.67
C GLU A 33 2.39 -5.83 -4.67
N VAL A 34 1.48 -5.01 -5.18
CA VAL A 34 0.56 -4.23 -4.36
C VAL A 34 -0.85 -4.48 -4.87
N ASP A 35 -1.74 -4.84 -3.97
CA ASP A 35 -3.15 -5.05 -4.28
C ASP A 35 -4.00 -4.15 -3.39
N VAL A 36 -4.94 -3.43 -3.99
CA VAL A 36 -5.82 -2.52 -3.26
C VAL A 36 -7.26 -2.97 -3.45
N ASP A 37 -7.95 -3.24 -2.34
CA ASP A 37 -9.35 -3.65 -2.35
C ASP A 37 -10.21 -2.43 -1.97
N LEU A 38 -11.03 -1.98 -2.91
CA LEU A 38 -11.89 -0.81 -2.70
C LEU A 38 -13.09 -1.12 -1.81
N GLU A 39 -13.50 -2.38 -1.74
CA GLU A 39 -14.63 -2.77 -0.89
C GLU A 39 -14.26 -2.78 0.59
N THR A 40 -13.13 -3.38 0.92
CA THR A 40 -12.68 -3.52 2.29
C THR A 40 -11.75 -2.39 2.73
N LYS A 41 -11.30 -1.57 1.79
CA LYS A 41 -10.35 -0.48 2.03
C LYS A 41 -9.01 -1.01 2.54
N LEU A 42 -8.61 -2.19 2.08
CA LEU A 42 -7.35 -2.81 2.48
C LEU A 42 -6.32 -2.75 1.37
N VAL A 43 -5.09 -2.47 1.76
CA VAL A 43 -3.95 -2.48 0.86
C VAL A 43 -3.07 -3.65 1.26
N THR A 44 -2.93 -4.62 0.36
CA THR A 44 -2.10 -5.81 0.61
C THR A 44 -0.83 -5.69 -0.20
N ILE A 45 0.31 -5.79 0.48
CA ILE A 45 1.62 -5.61 -0.13
C ILE A 45 2.42 -6.89 0.04
N GLN A 46 2.98 -7.38 -1.06
CA GLN A 46 3.83 -8.56 -1.04
C GLN A 46 5.25 -8.17 -1.46
N GLY A 47 6.21 -8.76 -0.83
CA GLY A 47 7.61 -8.49 -1.15
C GLY A 47 8.56 -9.14 -0.17
N THR A 48 9.83 -8.73 -0.23
CA THR A 48 10.90 -9.27 0.61
C THR A 48 11.53 -8.14 1.43
N GLU A 49 11.77 -8.40 2.69
CA GLU A 49 12.37 -7.42 3.61
C GLU A 49 11.59 -6.09 3.63
N LEU A 50 10.28 -6.19 3.74
CA LEU A 50 9.41 -5.02 3.77
C LEU A 50 9.62 -4.21 5.05
N ASP A 51 9.73 -2.89 4.89
CA ASP A 51 9.89 -1.95 6.00
C ASP A 51 8.56 -1.24 6.24
N ASP A 52 7.96 -1.46 7.40
CA ASP A 52 6.69 -0.85 7.77
C ASP A 52 6.72 0.68 7.67
N SER A 53 7.79 1.30 8.14
CA SER A 53 7.93 2.76 8.08
C SER A 53 7.97 3.26 6.64
N ALA A 54 8.67 2.57 5.76
CA ALA A 54 8.77 2.94 4.35
C ALA A 54 7.42 2.78 3.66
N LEU A 55 6.69 1.70 3.97
CA LEU A 55 5.37 1.46 3.38
C LEU A 55 4.35 2.51 3.83
N ARG A 56 4.35 2.85 5.10
CA ARG A 56 3.47 3.88 5.64
C ARG A 56 3.81 5.25 5.05
N ALA A 57 5.09 5.54 4.88
CA ALA A 57 5.52 6.78 4.26
C ALA A 57 5.06 6.85 2.81
N ALA A 58 5.12 5.75 2.08
CA ALA A 58 4.66 5.69 0.69
C ALA A 58 3.15 5.95 0.59
N ILE A 59 2.37 5.36 1.51
CA ILE A 59 0.93 5.62 1.57
C ILE A 59 0.68 7.10 1.85
N GLY A 60 1.47 7.70 2.75
CA GLY A 60 1.39 9.12 3.05
C GLY A 60 1.73 10.00 1.86
N GLU A 61 2.72 9.61 1.06
CA GLU A 61 3.09 10.33 -0.16
C GLU A 61 1.95 10.32 -1.19
N ALA A 62 1.17 9.27 -1.19
CA ALA A 62 -0.01 9.17 -2.06
C ALA A 62 -1.16 10.06 -1.56
N GLY A 63 -1.02 10.64 -0.36
CA GLY A 63 -2.05 11.51 0.22
C GLY A 63 -3.02 10.79 1.14
N TYR A 64 -2.67 9.60 1.61
CA TYR A 64 -3.54 8.78 2.46
C TYR A 64 -2.85 8.40 3.75
N GLU A 65 -3.61 7.85 4.68
CA GLU A 65 -3.11 7.47 5.98
C GLU A 65 -3.54 6.04 6.29
N ALA A 66 -2.56 5.20 6.66
CA ALA A 66 -2.86 3.84 7.08
C ALA A 66 -3.38 3.87 8.52
N ALA A 67 -4.46 3.18 8.74
CA ALA A 67 -5.03 3.08 10.08
C ALA A 67 -4.27 2.09 10.95
#